data_735bd87d333542a6da9ed8492c140085
#
_entry.id   735bd87d333542a6da9ed8492c140085
#
_cell.length_a   1.000
_cell.length_b   1.000
_cell.length_c   1.000
_cell.angle_alpha   90.00
_cell.angle_beta   90.00
_cell.angle_gamma   90.00
#
_symmetry.space_group_name_H-M   'P 1'
#
loop_
_entity.id
_entity.type
_entity.pdbx_description
1 polymer ?
#
loop_
_entity_poly.entity_id
_entity_poly.type
_entity_poly.pdbx_seq_one_letter_code
_entity_poly.pdbx_strand_id
1 'polypeptide(L)'
;MVFRGREAKLTLPFTHSVEMAQRHLTHLPTGGKTPLPHALKLAMEVLKQEKARHPQDAFLLVLVTDGRANISLGGGRAMDEVKELSAQIKTLAVNSLILDTEAFAPCLDLGCLPELSRIMGGIYHSLATIRAPEMVATIEAALK
;
A
#
# COMPACT_ATOMS: atom_id res chain seq x y z
N MET A 1 0.71 4.99 7.63
CA MET A 1 -0.72 4.63 7.66
C MET A 1 -0.88 3.18 8.02
N VAL A 2 -1.87 2.84 8.80
CA VAL A 2 -2.21 1.46 9.19
C VAL A 2 -3.67 1.21 8.86
N PHE A 3 -3.97 0.04 8.32
CA PHE A 3 -5.34 -0.39 8.05
C PHE A 3 -5.61 -1.74 8.71
N ARG A 4 -6.63 -1.73 9.56
CA ARG A 4 -7.01 -2.87 10.40
C ARG A 4 -8.44 -2.73 10.90
N GLY A 5 -9.13 -3.85 11.12
CA GLY A 5 -10.50 -3.83 11.63
C GLY A 5 -11.49 -3.37 10.56
N ARG A 6 -12.08 -2.21 10.72
CA ARG A 6 -13.07 -1.67 9.77
C ARG A 6 -12.57 -0.47 8.97
N GLU A 7 -11.47 0.15 9.38
CA GLU A 7 -11.01 1.44 8.85
C GLU A 7 -9.50 1.46 8.66
N ALA A 8 -9.06 2.39 7.83
CA ALA A 8 -7.67 2.80 7.72
C ALA A 8 -7.46 4.10 8.52
N LYS A 9 -6.30 4.22 9.19
CA LYS A 9 -5.93 5.42 9.95
C LYS A 9 -4.55 5.92 9.58
N LEU A 10 -4.41 7.23 9.42
CA LEU A 10 -3.10 7.86 9.34
C LEU A 10 -2.49 7.93 10.75
N THR A 11 -1.61 6.99 11.06
CA THR A 11 -0.98 6.88 12.39
C THR A 11 0.23 7.76 12.55
N LEU A 12 0.90 8.08 11.44
CA LEU A 12 2.06 8.94 11.39
C LEU A 12 1.96 9.81 10.13
N PRO A 13 2.00 11.15 10.24
CA PRO A 13 2.10 12.04 9.09
C PRO A 13 3.46 11.89 8.40
N PHE A 14 3.65 12.56 7.27
CA PHE A 14 4.95 12.61 6.61
C PHE A 14 6.02 13.14 7.57
N THR A 15 7.14 12.45 7.64
CA THR A 15 8.24 12.77 8.55
C THR A 15 9.58 12.45 7.92
N HIS A 16 10.60 13.26 8.23
CA HIS A 16 12.00 12.97 7.93
C HIS A 16 12.70 12.18 9.05
N SER A 17 12.01 11.94 10.17
CA SER A 17 12.56 11.20 11.32
C SER A 17 12.41 9.70 11.15
N VAL A 18 13.50 9.03 10.81
CA VAL A 18 13.60 7.56 10.75
C VAL A 18 13.27 6.93 12.11
N GLU A 19 13.75 7.54 13.19
CA GLU A 19 13.50 7.06 14.56
C GLU A 19 12.01 7.10 14.92
N MET A 20 11.31 8.18 14.58
CA MET A 20 9.86 8.29 14.80
C MET A 20 9.11 7.24 13.99
N ALA A 21 9.47 7.02 12.72
CA ALA A 21 8.88 5.99 11.88
C ALA A 21 9.11 4.58 12.46
N GLN A 22 10.31 4.26 12.90
CA GLN A 22 10.64 2.98 13.52
C GLN A 22 9.83 2.73 14.80
N ARG A 23 9.72 3.71 15.68
CA ARG A 23 8.91 3.59 16.91
C ARG A 23 7.44 3.28 16.59
N HIS A 24 6.86 3.96 15.59
CA HIS A 24 5.50 3.67 15.16
C HIS A 24 5.33 2.27 14.57
N LEU A 25 6.29 1.80 13.77
CA LEU A 25 6.26 0.47 13.16
C LEU A 25 6.37 -0.66 14.22
N THR A 26 7.17 -0.46 15.26
CA THR A 26 7.39 -1.47 16.33
C THR A 26 6.13 -1.75 17.18
N HIS A 27 5.22 -0.79 17.25
CA HIS A 27 4.01 -0.87 18.07
C HIS A 27 2.74 -1.13 17.25
N LEU A 28 2.88 -1.54 15.98
CA LEU A 28 1.73 -1.84 15.14
C LEU A 28 1.03 -3.11 15.61
N PRO A 29 -0.27 -3.03 15.93
CA PRO A 29 -1.05 -4.21 16.25
C PRO A 29 -1.23 -5.06 14.99
N THR A 30 -1.08 -6.36 15.11
CA THR A 30 -1.26 -7.33 14.02
C THR A 30 -2.60 -8.07 14.15
N GLY A 31 -3.09 -8.61 13.03
CA GLY A 31 -4.32 -9.41 12.96
C GLY A 31 -5.62 -8.61 12.84
N GLY A 32 -6.71 -9.30 12.54
CA GLY A 32 -8.04 -8.72 12.35
C GLY A 32 -8.47 -8.66 10.88
N LYS A 33 -9.56 -7.94 10.61
CA LYS A 33 -10.07 -7.73 9.25
C LYS A 33 -9.16 -6.78 8.48
N THR A 34 -9.13 -6.92 7.15
CA THR A 34 -8.28 -6.14 6.24
C THR A 34 -9.13 -5.19 5.40
N PRO A 35 -9.30 -3.94 5.81
CA PRO A 35 -10.05 -2.93 5.06
C PRO A 35 -9.18 -2.29 3.97
N LEU A 36 -8.70 -3.10 3.00
CA LEU A 36 -7.81 -2.64 1.95
C LEU A 36 -8.40 -1.52 1.09
N PRO A 37 -9.71 -1.52 0.70
CA PRO A 37 -10.32 -0.39 0.01
C PRO A 37 -10.23 0.92 0.80
N HIS A 38 -10.47 0.87 2.12
CA HIS A 38 -10.34 2.04 2.99
C HIS A 38 -8.90 2.57 3.02
N ALA A 39 -7.91 1.67 3.06
CA ALA A 39 -6.50 2.03 3.03
C ALA A 39 -6.12 2.74 1.73
N LEU A 40 -6.53 2.19 0.59
CA LEU A 40 -6.23 2.78 -0.72
C LEU A 40 -6.93 4.14 -0.92
N LYS A 41 -8.17 4.27 -0.46
CA LYS A 41 -8.89 5.54 -0.50
C LYS A 41 -8.18 6.61 0.33
N LEU A 42 -7.82 6.30 1.58
CA LEU A 42 -7.10 7.22 2.45
C LEU A 42 -5.72 7.57 1.88
N ALA A 43 -4.99 6.58 1.35
CA ALA A 43 -3.70 6.81 0.71
C ALA A 43 -3.82 7.76 -0.49
N MET A 44 -4.83 7.57 -1.31
CA MET A 44 -5.10 8.43 -2.46
C MET A 44 -5.39 9.88 -2.03
N GLU A 45 -6.20 10.09 -0.98
CA GLU A 45 -6.51 11.42 -0.45
C GLU A 45 -5.26 12.11 0.08
N VAL A 46 -4.45 11.40 0.88
CA VAL A 46 -3.18 11.91 1.42
C VAL A 46 -2.21 12.25 0.30
N LEU A 47 -2.04 11.37 -0.69
CA LEU A 47 -1.16 11.61 -1.83
C LEU A 47 -1.58 12.81 -2.66
N LYS A 48 -2.88 13.00 -2.90
CA LYS A 48 -3.40 14.19 -3.59
C LYS A 48 -3.05 15.48 -2.84
N GLN A 49 -3.22 15.49 -1.53
CA GLN A 49 -2.91 16.65 -0.70
C GLN A 49 -1.41 16.97 -0.71
N GLU A 50 -0.56 15.94 -0.53
CA GLU A 50 0.87 16.15 -0.49
C GLU A 50 1.46 16.54 -1.86
N LYS A 51 0.97 15.96 -2.94
CA LYS A 51 1.37 16.39 -4.29
C LYS A 51 0.97 17.83 -4.60
N ALA A 52 -0.16 18.29 -4.08
CA ALA A 52 -0.56 19.69 -4.23
C ALA A 52 0.34 20.66 -3.43
N ARG A 53 0.84 20.21 -2.27
CA ARG A 53 1.77 20.99 -1.44
C ARG A 53 3.21 20.96 -1.97
N HIS A 54 3.61 19.83 -2.52
CA HIS A 54 4.98 19.54 -2.95
C HIS A 54 4.99 18.99 -4.38
N PRO A 55 4.65 19.80 -5.40
CA PRO A 55 4.45 19.33 -6.77
C PRO A 55 5.72 18.84 -7.46
N GLN A 56 6.90 19.19 -6.93
CA GLN A 56 8.19 18.79 -7.49
C GLN A 56 8.75 17.52 -6.83
N ASP A 57 8.13 17.04 -5.74
CA ASP A 57 8.63 15.87 -5.04
C ASP A 57 8.19 14.57 -5.73
N ALA A 58 9.08 13.57 -5.68
CA ALA A 58 8.74 12.20 -6.06
C ALA A 58 8.04 11.50 -4.90
N PHE A 59 6.94 10.80 -5.20
CA PHE A 59 6.17 10.05 -4.21
C PHE A 59 6.22 8.56 -4.51
N LEU A 60 6.40 7.77 -3.48
CA LEU A 60 6.33 6.33 -3.51
C LEU A 60 5.28 5.82 -2.52
N LEU A 61 4.30 5.07 -3.03
CA LEU A 61 3.35 4.33 -2.22
C LEU A 61 3.88 2.92 -1.99
N VAL A 62 4.20 2.59 -0.75
CA VAL A 62 4.55 1.21 -0.36
C VAL A 62 3.35 0.58 0.34
N LEU A 63 2.82 -0.48 -0.26
CA LEU A 63 1.72 -1.28 0.28
C LEU A 63 2.25 -2.61 0.79
N VAL A 64 2.16 -2.83 2.10
CA VAL A 64 2.52 -4.11 2.74
C VAL A 64 1.23 -4.82 3.13
N THR A 65 0.93 -5.95 2.53
CA THR A 65 -0.36 -6.65 2.69
C THR A 65 -0.25 -8.13 2.35
N ASP A 66 -1.17 -8.93 2.86
CA ASP A 66 -1.40 -10.33 2.47
C ASP A 66 -2.35 -10.48 1.27
N GLY A 67 -2.81 -9.37 0.70
CA GLY A 67 -3.73 -9.36 -0.44
C GLY A 67 -5.19 -9.61 -0.10
N ARG A 68 -5.52 -9.87 1.15
CA ARG A 68 -6.91 -10.04 1.58
C ARG A 68 -7.62 -8.70 1.61
N ALA A 69 -8.84 -8.67 1.10
CA ALA A 69 -9.71 -7.50 1.16
C ALA A 69 -11.12 -7.98 1.54
N ASN A 70 -11.45 -7.88 2.82
CA ASN A 70 -12.69 -8.45 3.35
C ASN A 70 -13.65 -7.40 3.93
N ILE A 71 -13.33 -6.12 3.81
CA ILE A 71 -14.20 -4.99 4.20
C ILE A 71 -14.32 -4.05 3.01
N SER A 72 -15.54 -3.92 2.47
CA SER A 72 -15.85 -2.97 1.40
C SER A 72 -16.16 -1.58 1.94
N LEU A 73 -16.07 -0.57 1.09
CA LEU A 73 -16.49 0.81 1.38
C LEU A 73 -18.01 0.98 1.25
N GLY A 74 -18.59 0.40 0.20
CA GLY A 74 -19.97 0.63 -0.19
C GLY A 74 -20.89 -0.60 -0.12
N GLY A 75 -20.45 -1.71 0.49
CA GLY A 75 -21.22 -2.95 0.59
C GLY A 75 -21.16 -3.83 -0.67
N GLY A 76 -20.34 -3.46 -1.67
CA GLY A 76 -20.02 -4.28 -2.83
C GLY A 76 -18.92 -5.31 -2.53
N ARG A 77 -18.31 -5.85 -3.60
CA ARG A 77 -17.13 -6.71 -3.47
C ARG A 77 -15.89 -5.86 -3.19
N ALA A 78 -15.26 -6.07 -2.04
CA ALA A 78 -14.09 -5.29 -1.62
C ALA A 78 -12.96 -5.29 -2.67
N MET A 79 -12.75 -6.41 -3.38
CA MET A 79 -11.70 -6.52 -4.38
C MET A 79 -11.99 -5.69 -5.65
N ASP A 80 -13.25 -5.51 -6.03
CA ASP A 80 -13.61 -4.65 -7.17
C ASP A 80 -13.30 -3.18 -6.85
N GLU A 81 -13.62 -2.76 -5.61
CA GLU A 81 -13.26 -1.43 -5.10
C GLU A 81 -11.74 -1.23 -5.04
N VAL A 82 -10.98 -2.27 -4.64
CA VAL A 82 -9.50 -2.25 -4.63
C VAL A 82 -8.96 -2.01 -6.04
N LYS A 83 -9.47 -2.72 -7.04
CA LYS A 83 -9.03 -2.56 -8.44
C LYS A 83 -9.35 -1.16 -8.98
N GLU A 84 -10.54 -0.65 -8.70
CA GLU A 84 -10.95 0.69 -9.10
C GLU A 84 -10.07 1.78 -8.47
N LEU A 85 -9.86 1.72 -7.15
CA LEU A 85 -9.00 2.66 -6.43
C LEU A 85 -7.54 2.58 -6.90
N SER A 86 -7.06 1.38 -7.21
CA SER A 86 -5.71 1.18 -7.76
C SER A 86 -5.54 1.84 -9.12
N ALA A 87 -6.54 1.74 -9.99
CA ALA A 87 -6.54 2.42 -11.28
C ALA A 87 -6.55 3.96 -11.09
N GLN A 88 -7.29 4.47 -10.12
CA GLN A 88 -7.29 5.89 -9.78
C GLN A 88 -5.93 6.35 -9.21
N ILE A 89 -5.29 5.57 -8.36
CA ILE A 89 -3.95 5.88 -7.83
C ILE A 89 -2.92 5.98 -8.96
N LYS A 90 -3.01 5.11 -9.96
CA LYS A 90 -2.16 5.17 -11.16
C LYS A 90 -2.24 6.54 -11.85
N THR A 91 -3.43 7.15 -11.91
CA THR A 91 -3.60 8.47 -12.54
C THR A 91 -2.89 9.59 -11.80
N LEU A 92 -2.51 9.39 -10.55
CA LEU A 92 -1.76 10.37 -9.77
C LEU A 92 -0.27 10.43 -10.15
N ALA A 93 0.21 9.56 -11.05
CA ALA A 93 1.62 9.45 -11.42
C ALA A 93 2.53 9.33 -10.17
N VAL A 94 2.16 8.43 -9.26
CA VAL A 94 2.90 8.05 -8.05
C VAL A 94 3.51 6.68 -8.29
N ASN A 95 4.79 6.51 -7.98
CA ASN A 95 5.40 5.20 -8.00
C ASN A 95 4.79 4.32 -6.90
N SER A 96 4.60 3.04 -7.16
CA SER A 96 4.02 2.11 -6.20
C SER A 96 4.82 0.82 -6.10
N LEU A 97 4.93 0.34 -4.87
CA LEU A 97 5.61 -0.90 -4.51
C LEU A 97 4.67 -1.74 -3.64
N ILE A 98 4.35 -2.93 -4.07
CA ILE A 98 3.55 -3.88 -3.30
C ILE A 98 4.48 -4.95 -2.72
N LEU A 99 4.42 -5.09 -1.40
CA LEU A 99 5.14 -6.10 -0.63
C LEU A 99 4.14 -7.12 -0.09
N ASP A 100 4.22 -8.33 -0.63
CA ASP A 100 3.34 -9.44 -0.26
C ASP A 100 3.92 -10.19 0.94
N THR A 101 3.13 -10.29 2.01
CA THR A 101 3.53 -10.96 3.25
C THR A 101 3.21 -12.46 3.25
N GLU A 102 2.37 -12.96 2.34
CA GLU A 102 1.90 -14.35 2.28
C GLU A 102 2.03 -14.98 0.89
N ALA A 103 3.14 -14.77 0.20
CA ALA A 103 3.35 -15.25 -1.18
C ALA A 103 3.18 -16.76 -1.40
N PHE A 104 3.11 -17.56 -0.36
CA PHE A 104 2.91 -19.01 -0.44
C PHE A 104 1.44 -19.43 -0.26
N ALA A 105 0.55 -18.55 0.14
CA ALA A 105 -0.86 -18.87 0.21
C ALA A 105 -1.46 -18.78 -1.20
N PRO A 106 -2.13 -19.84 -1.71
CA PRO A 106 -2.82 -19.71 -2.97
C PRO A 106 -3.88 -18.62 -2.82
N CYS A 107 -3.83 -17.62 -3.68
CA CYS A 107 -4.86 -16.58 -3.79
C CYS A 107 -6.17 -17.29 -4.19
N LEU A 108 -6.99 -17.64 -3.22
CA LEU A 108 -8.28 -18.28 -3.43
C LEU A 108 -9.29 -17.36 -4.12
N ASP A 109 -9.08 -16.05 -4.03
CA ASP A 109 -9.83 -15.04 -4.76
C ASP A 109 -8.84 -14.18 -5.55
N LEU A 110 -8.68 -14.48 -6.75
CA LEU A 110 -8.00 -13.86 -7.90
C LEU A 110 -7.71 -12.33 -7.90
N GLY A 111 -7.63 -11.72 -6.76
CA GLY A 111 -7.05 -10.42 -6.56
C GLY A 111 -5.56 -10.52 -6.32
N CYS A 112 -4.84 -11.27 -7.14
CA CYS A 112 -3.42 -11.44 -6.95
C CYS A 112 -2.72 -10.09 -6.89
N LEU A 113 -1.97 -9.86 -5.83
CA LEU A 113 -1.17 -8.65 -5.65
C LEU A 113 -0.29 -8.32 -6.87
N PRO A 114 0.23 -9.30 -7.64
CA PRO A 114 0.84 -9.04 -8.94
C PRO A 114 -0.08 -8.36 -9.97
N GLU A 115 -1.38 -8.73 -10.02
CA GLU A 115 -2.35 -8.04 -10.88
C GLU A 115 -2.59 -6.61 -10.39
N LEU A 116 -2.70 -6.43 -9.08
CA LEU A 116 -2.89 -5.13 -8.45
C LEU A 116 -1.70 -4.20 -8.76
N SER A 117 -0.47 -4.70 -8.65
CA SER A 117 0.71 -3.91 -8.99
C SER A 117 0.71 -3.48 -10.46
N ARG A 118 0.24 -4.33 -11.35
CA ARG A 118 0.09 -4.01 -12.79
C ARG A 118 -0.95 -2.91 -13.02
N ILE A 119 -2.09 -2.98 -12.32
CA ILE A 119 -3.15 -1.96 -12.40
C ILE A 119 -2.60 -0.62 -11.90
N MET A 120 -1.85 -0.61 -10.81
CA MET A 120 -1.22 0.60 -10.25
C MET A 120 -0.03 1.09 -11.10
N GLY A 121 0.49 0.28 -12.01
CA GLY A 121 1.72 0.58 -12.75
C GLY A 121 2.97 0.51 -11.87
N GLY A 122 2.94 -0.31 -10.83
CA GLY A 122 3.99 -0.43 -9.81
C GLY A 122 4.78 -1.73 -9.89
N ILE A 123 5.57 -1.97 -8.86
CA ILE A 123 6.44 -3.13 -8.69
C ILE A 123 5.84 -4.04 -7.61
N TYR A 124 5.96 -5.35 -7.81
CA TYR A 124 5.57 -6.37 -6.84
C TYR A 124 6.78 -7.14 -6.36
N HIS A 125 6.86 -7.35 -5.04
CA HIS A 125 7.82 -8.26 -4.42
C HIS A 125 7.15 -9.09 -3.31
N SER A 126 7.58 -10.34 -3.20
CA SER A 126 7.26 -11.18 -2.05
C SER A 126 8.28 -10.94 -0.94
N LEU A 127 7.82 -10.68 0.28
CA LEU A 127 8.70 -10.57 1.47
C LEU A 127 9.39 -11.89 1.81
N ALA A 128 8.86 -13.03 1.36
CA ALA A 128 9.49 -14.33 1.56
C ALA A 128 10.77 -14.52 0.73
N THR A 129 10.92 -13.79 -0.36
CA THR A 129 12.03 -13.96 -1.31
C THR A 129 12.95 -12.76 -1.41
N ILE A 130 12.49 -11.56 -1.08
CA ILE A 130 13.28 -10.33 -1.17
C ILE A 130 14.21 -10.18 0.04
N ARG A 131 15.46 -9.83 -0.23
CA ARG A 131 16.43 -9.48 0.82
C ARG A 131 16.44 -7.96 1.06
N ALA A 132 16.82 -7.54 2.26
CA ALA A 132 16.85 -6.13 2.63
C ALA A 132 17.66 -5.23 1.65
N PRO A 133 18.85 -5.61 1.15
CA PRO A 133 19.58 -4.81 0.18
C PRO A 133 18.84 -4.64 -1.15
N GLU A 134 18.14 -5.68 -1.61
CA GLU A 134 17.35 -5.66 -2.84
C GLU A 134 16.12 -4.75 -2.69
N MET A 135 15.50 -4.76 -1.50
CA MET A 135 14.40 -3.85 -1.19
C MET A 135 14.83 -2.39 -1.21
N VAL A 136 15.98 -2.08 -0.60
CA VAL A 136 16.55 -0.72 -0.62
C VAL A 136 16.81 -0.27 -2.05
N ALA A 137 17.47 -1.10 -2.87
CA ALA A 137 17.73 -0.80 -4.27
C ALA A 137 16.45 -0.57 -5.09
N THR A 138 15.41 -1.35 -4.82
CA THR A 138 14.09 -1.17 -5.47
C THR A 138 13.44 0.16 -5.09
N ILE A 139 13.48 0.53 -3.81
CA ILE A 139 12.94 1.81 -3.34
C ILE A 139 13.70 2.98 -3.95
N GLU A 140 15.04 2.94 -3.96
CA GLU A 140 15.86 3.98 -4.56
C GLU A 140 15.62 4.12 -6.07
N ALA A 141 15.46 3.02 -6.79
CA ALA A 141 15.12 3.04 -8.21
C ALA A 141 13.73 3.63 -8.48
N ALA A 142 12.76 3.37 -7.59
CA ALA A 142 11.40 3.89 -7.72
C ALA A 142 11.27 5.38 -7.37
N LEU A 143 12.26 5.98 -6.72
CA LEU A 143 12.30 7.41 -6.38
C LEU A 143 13.07 8.27 -7.40
N LYS A 144 13.74 7.63 -8.36
CA LYS A 144 14.44 8.31 -9.45
C LYS A 144 13.51 8.62 -10.62
#